data_82f288ea6e5cee5bef0bb731696658b5
#
_entry.id   82f288ea6e5cee5bef0bb731696658b5
#
_cell.length_a   1.000
_cell.length_b   1.000
_cell.length_c   1.000
_cell.angle_alpha   90.00
_cell.angle_beta   90.00
_cell.angle_gamma   90.00
#
_symmetry.space_group_name_H-M   'P 1'
#
loop_
_entity.id
_entity.type
_entity.pdbx_description
1 polymer ?
#
loop_
_entity_poly.entity_id
_entity_poly.type
_entity_poly.pdbx_seq_one_letter_code
_entity_poly.pdbx_strand_id
1 'polypeptide(L)'
;MVPTPVLSPKLSSYWINLITPIPASIARPLVDGLTSEVIVDDGEPAKAYGVRPITYETAVKLALDRTNQGAVETLWSGALAAVPRGTPPSERLQDTEGMLFDRRVRHFPTDRQHVFDAIVRIGGEEGWYTFNWLWQLRGLLDRLMGGVGMRRGRRDPERLMPGDTLDFWRVESVENGDHLQLRAEMKVPGRAWLR
;
A
#
# COMPACT_ATOMS: atom_id res chain seq x y z
N MET A 1 -3.83 -29.10 25.04
CA MET A 1 -3.06 -28.37 23.99
C MET A 1 -1.80 -29.16 23.74
N VAL A 2 -1.62 -29.69 22.53
CA VAL A 2 -0.39 -30.39 22.15
C VAL A 2 0.61 -29.30 21.70
N PRO A 3 1.77 -29.17 22.34
CA PRO A 3 2.77 -28.21 21.89
C PRO A 3 3.30 -28.67 20.53
N THR A 4 3.09 -27.87 19.50
CA THR A 4 3.59 -28.13 18.15
C THR A 4 5.01 -27.58 18.09
N PRO A 5 6.07 -28.42 18.03
CA PRO A 5 7.46 -27.97 18.14
C PRO A 5 8.01 -27.27 16.88
N VAL A 6 7.16 -27.04 15.86
CA VAL A 6 7.61 -26.62 14.51
C VAL A 6 7.36 -25.13 14.19
N LEU A 7 6.64 -24.40 15.03
CA LEU A 7 6.42 -22.98 14.82
C LEU A 7 7.52 -22.14 15.48
N SER A 8 8.72 -22.15 14.88
CA SER A 8 9.71 -21.16 15.30
C SER A 8 9.28 -19.77 14.79
N PRO A 9 9.43 -18.72 15.60
CA PRO A 9 9.12 -17.33 15.19
C PRO A 9 9.79 -16.94 13.84
N LYS A 10 10.98 -17.48 13.60
CA LYS A 10 11.72 -17.25 12.33
C LYS A 10 10.99 -17.83 11.11
N LEU A 11 10.47 -19.05 11.18
CA LEU A 11 9.70 -19.65 10.08
C LEU A 11 8.39 -18.87 9.86
N SER A 12 7.74 -18.43 10.92
CA SER A 12 6.54 -17.60 10.85
C SER A 12 6.78 -16.27 10.14
N SER A 13 7.94 -15.63 10.35
CA SER A 13 8.27 -14.37 9.68
C SER A 13 8.46 -14.51 8.16
N TYR A 14 8.98 -15.65 7.68
CA TYR A 14 9.07 -15.93 6.24
C TYR A 14 7.69 -16.18 5.62
N TRP A 15 6.81 -16.86 6.33
CA TRP A 15 5.44 -17.11 5.90
C TRP A 15 4.63 -15.81 5.78
N ILE A 16 4.78 -14.90 6.75
CA ILE A 16 4.19 -13.56 6.70
C ILE A 16 4.60 -12.82 5.41
N ASN A 17 5.90 -12.84 5.07
CA ASN A 17 6.37 -12.21 3.84
C ASN A 17 5.80 -12.85 2.56
N LEU A 18 5.44 -14.12 2.60
CA LEU A 18 4.85 -14.81 1.45
C LEU A 18 3.38 -14.43 1.24
N ILE A 19 2.60 -14.33 2.31
CA ILE A 19 1.14 -14.14 2.26
C ILE A 19 0.75 -12.66 2.31
N THR A 20 1.47 -11.86 3.10
CA THR A 20 1.12 -10.45 3.33
C THR A 20 2.00 -9.50 2.51
N PRO A 21 1.56 -8.26 2.26
CA PRO A 21 2.38 -7.24 1.63
C PRO A 21 3.49 -6.68 2.55
N ILE A 22 3.63 -7.21 3.76
CA ILE A 22 4.59 -6.71 4.75
C ILE A 22 5.97 -7.32 4.48
N PRO A 23 7.02 -6.52 4.25
CA PRO A 23 8.39 -7.02 4.08
C PRO A 23 8.89 -7.76 5.32
N ALA A 24 9.65 -8.83 5.11
CA ALA A 24 10.23 -9.61 6.21
C ALA A 24 11.12 -8.77 7.15
N SER A 25 11.72 -7.69 6.64
CA SER A 25 12.52 -6.74 7.43
C SER A 25 11.70 -6.00 8.49
N ILE A 26 10.41 -5.83 8.28
CA ILE A 26 9.48 -5.23 9.24
C ILE A 26 8.82 -6.32 10.10
N ALA A 27 8.43 -7.44 9.48
CA ALA A 27 7.74 -8.52 10.17
C ALA A 27 8.64 -9.20 11.23
N ARG A 28 9.94 -9.38 10.95
CA ARG A 28 10.86 -10.06 11.86
C ARG A 28 10.95 -9.42 13.25
N PRO A 29 11.28 -8.13 13.38
CA PRO A 29 11.35 -7.48 14.70
C PRO A 29 10.03 -7.58 15.47
N LEU A 30 8.89 -7.52 14.78
CA LEU A 30 7.57 -7.66 15.40
C LEU A 30 7.34 -9.08 15.94
N VAL A 31 7.70 -10.09 15.14
CA VAL A 31 7.59 -11.50 15.55
C VAL A 31 8.59 -11.84 16.67
N ASP A 32 9.81 -11.33 16.59
CA ASP A 32 10.82 -11.50 17.64
C ASP A 32 10.37 -10.81 18.94
N GLY A 33 9.69 -9.67 18.85
CA GLY A 33 9.10 -8.95 19.97
C GLY A 33 7.99 -9.75 20.70
N LEU A 34 7.31 -10.68 20.03
CA LEU A 34 6.31 -11.55 20.68
C LEU A 34 6.91 -12.49 21.74
N THR A 35 8.21 -12.71 21.73
CA THR A 35 8.91 -13.50 22.75
C THR A 35 9.23 -12.71 24.01
N SER A 36 9.08 -11.40 23.97
CA SER A 36 9.34 -10.49 25.09
C SER A 36 8.03 -10.23 25.83
N GLU A 37 8.06 -10.36 27.14
CA GLU A 37 6.94 -9.98 27.98
C GLU A 37 6.83 -8.47 28.03
N VAL A 38 5.72 -7.93 27.54
CA VAL A 38 5.47 -6.47 27.49
C VAL A 38 4.28 -6.18 28.40
N ILE A 39 4.51 -6.29 29.70
CA ILE A 39 3.52 -5.98 30.72
C ILE A 39 3.96 -4.70 31.43
N VAL A 40 3.04 -3.77 31.59
CA VAL A 40 3.23 -2.60 32.42
C VAL A 40 2.72 -2.92 33.82
N ASP A 41 3.64 -3.12 34.76
CA ASP A 41 3.31 -3.50 36.14
C ASP A 41 2.77 -2.32 36.96
N ASP A 42 3.09 -1.11 36.58
CA ASP A 42 2.65 0.09 37.28
C ASP A 42 2.02 1.13 36.34
N GLY A 43 1.12 1.93 36.85
CA GLY A 43 0.47 3.01 36.10
C GLY A 43 1.30 4.31 36.05
N GLU A 44 2.55 4.32 36.48
CA GLU A 44 3.39 5.50 36.56
C GLU A 44 3.63 6.20 35.22
N PRO A 45 3.91 5.47 34.10
CA PRO A 45 4.04 6.12 32.79
C PRO A 45 2.78 6.88 32.37
N ALA A 46 1.60 6.31 32.60
CA ALA A 46 0.34 6.96 32.26
C ALA A 46 0.11 8.25 33.08
N LYS A 47 0.50 8.26 34.34
CA LYS A 47 0.44 9.45 35.21
C LYS A 47 1.46 10.51 34.79
N ALA A 48 2.70 10.09 34.51
CA ALA A 48 3.79 11.00 34.13
C ALA A 48 3.47 11.76 32.82
N TYR A 49 2.81 11.11 31.86
CA TYR A 49 2.44 11.72 30.59
C TYR A 49 1.01 12.27 30.55
N GLY A 50 0.26 12.17 31.64
CA GLY A 50 -1.13 12.62 31.71
C GLY A 50 -2.09 11.89 30.77
N VAL A 51 -1.71 10.69 30.31
CA VAL A 51 -2.49 9.87 29.39
C VAL A 51 -3.49 9.02 30.17
N ARG A 52 -4.75 9.03 29.77
CA ARG A 52 -5.75 8.10 30.28
C ARG A 52 -5.91 6.96 29.29
N PRO A 53 -5.41 5.75 29.60
CA PRO A 53 -5.57 4.58 28.76
C PRO A 53 -7.06 4.27 28.54
N ILE A 54 -7.41 3.90 27.33
CA ILE A 54 -8.74 3.39 26.99
C ILE A 54 -8.72 1.87 27.02
N THR A 55 -9.90 1.24 27.19
CA THR A 55 -10.01 -0.22 27.17
C THR A 55 -9.68 -0.76 25.79
N TYR A 56 -9.21 -2.01 25.73
CA TYR A 56 -8.92 -2.71 24.46
C TYR A 56 -10.11 -2.68 23.49
N GLU A 57 -11.33 -2.97 23.99
CA GLU A 57 -12.54 -2.94 23.17
C GLU A 57 -12.81 -1.56 22.58
N THR A 58 -12.62 -0.49 23.36
CA THR A 58 -12.79 0.89 22.88
C THR A 58 -11.74 1.22 21.82
N ALA A 59 -10.49 0.81 22.03
CA ALA A 59 -9.42 1.04 21.08
C ALA A 59 -9.68 0.35 19.73
N VAL A 60 -10.11 -0.92 19.77
CA VAL A 60 -10.47 -1.70 18.57
C VAL A 60 -11.65 -1.06 17.84
N LYS A 61 -12.70 -0.67 18.56
CA LYS A 61 -13.85 0.01 17.98
C LYS A 61 -13.46 1.29 17.25
N LEU A 62 -12.69 2.15 17.91
CA LEU A 62 -12.21 3.40 17.30
C LEU A 62 -11.34 3.14 16.06
N ALA A 63 -10.51 2.11 16.08
CA ALA A 63 -9.68 1.74 14.93
C ALA A 63 -10.54 1.26 13.74
N LEU A 64 -11.53 0.41 14.00
CA LEU A 64 -12.46 -0.07 12.97
C LEU A 64 -13.32 1.06 12.41
N ASP A 65 -13.84 1.94 13.27
CA ASP A 65 -14.64 3.09 12.83
C ASP A 65 -13.83 4.03 11.93
N ARG A 66 -12.56 4.30 12.27
CA ARG A 66 -11.67 5.09 11.42
C ARG A 66 -11.38 4.42 10.09
N THR A 67 -11.20 3.10 10.09
CA THR A 67 -10.99 2.32 8.88
C THR A 67 -12.23 2.38 7.97
N ASN A 68 -13.42 2.17 8.53
CA ASN A 68 -14.68 2.23 7.79
C ASN A 68 -15.01 3.63 7.25
N GLN A 69 -14.59 4.68 7.95
CA GLN A 69 -14.75 6.07 7.51
C GLN A 69 -13.69 6.52 6.50
N GLY A 70 -12.74 5.65 6.13
CA GLY A 70 -11.61 6.02 5.28
C GLY A 70 -10.69 7.10 5.91
N ALA A 71 -10.77 7.28 7.23
CA ALA A 71 -10.03 8.30 7.97
C ALA A 71 -8.62 7.86 8.40
N VAL A 72 -8.15 6.71 7.91
CA VAL A 72 -6.79 6.21 8.14
C VAL A 72 -5.86 6.81 7.09
N GLU A 73 -5.01 7.74 7.50
CA GLU A 73 -4.11 8.47 6.61
C GLU A 73 -2.96 7.60 6.08
N THR A 74 -2.50 6.64 6.87
CA THR A 74 -1.34 5.80 6.51
C THR A 74 -1.62 4.32 6.76
N LEU A 75 -1.28 3.50 5.77
CA LEU A 75 -1.29 2.05 5.87
C LEU A 75 0.12 1.49 5.65
N TRP A 76 0.40 0.33 6.22
CA TRP A 76 1.66 -0.39 6.01
C TRP A 76 1.94 -0.67 4.53
N SER A 77 0.90 -0.95 3.74
CA SER A 77 1.00 -1.13 2.29
C SER A 77 1.52 0.12 1.59
N GLY A 78 1.23 1.31 2.13
CA GLY A 78 1.73 2.59 1.63
C GLY A 78 3.14 2.97 2.09
N ALA A 79 3.76 2.21 2.99
CA ALA A 79 5.07 2.55 3.55
C ALA A 79 6.17 2.60 2.48
N LEU A 80 6.95 3.67 2.47
CA LEU A 80 8.11 3.84 1.57
C LEU A 80 9.20 2.78 1.80
N ALA A 81 9.23 2.15 2.96
CA ALA A 81 10.17 1.05 3.26
C ALA A 81 10.02 -0.15 2.31
N ALA A 82 8.88 -0.28 1.64
CA ALA A 82 8.66 -1.30 0.61
C ALA A 82 9.15 -0.87 -0.80
N VAL A 83 9.64 0.36 -0.95
CA VAL A 83 10.14 0.93 -2.20
C VAL A 83 11.66 0.75 -2.27
N PRO A 84 12.24 0.45 -3.45
CA PRO A 84 13.68 0.42 -3.60
C PRO A 84 14.33 1.72 -3.13
N ARG A 85 15.46 1.61 -2.41
CA ARG A 85 16.20 2.79 -1.93
C ARG A 85 16.58 3.70 -3.12
N GLY A 86 16.39 4.99 -2.94
CA GLY A 86 16.71 6.00 -3.96
C GLY A 86 15.54 6.44 -4.82
N THR A 87 14.31 5.95 -4.56
CA THR A 87 13.12 6.49 -5.20
C THR A 87 12.77 7.82 -4.52
N PRO A 88 12.88 8.96 -5.21
CA PRO A 88 12.54 10.25 -4.61
C PRO A 88 11.04 10.33 -4.32
N PRO A 89 10.62 11.08 -3.30
CA PRO A 89 9.24 11.48 -3.16
C PRO A 89 8.81 12.27 -4.38
N SER A 90 7.56 12.15 -4.76
CA SER A 90 6.91 12.73 -5.94
C SER A 90 7.72 13.85 -6.66
N GLU A 91 8.25 13.52 -7.83
CA GLU A 91 8.70 14.54 -8.79
C GLU A 91 7.54 14.95 -9.69
N ARG A 92 7.34 16.24 -9.88
CA ARG A 92 6.42 16.71 -10.91
C ARG A 92 6.91 16.23 -12.27
N LEU A 93 6.01 15.66 -13.05
CA LEU A 93 6.29 15.28 -14.42
C LEU A 93 6.68 16.54 -15.18
N GLN A 94 7.94 16.69 -15.50
CA GLN A 94 8.45 17.74 -16.35
C GLN A 94 8.78 17.13 -17.71
N ASP A 95 8.47 17.86 -18.77
CA ASP A 95 8.87 17.50 -20.14
C ASP A 95 10.39 17.61 -20.21
N THR A 96 11.07 16.49 -20.21
CA THR A 96 12.53 16.44 -20.19
C THR A 96 13.00 15.72 -21.45
N GLU A 97 14.03 16.24 -22.06
CA GLU A 97 14.68 15.63 -23.21
C GLU A 97 15.05 14.16 -22.93
N GLY A 98 14.63 13.24 -23.81
CA GLY A 98 14.82 11.80 -23.65
C GLY A 98 13.65 11.04 -23.01
N MET A 99 12.55 11.68 -22.64
CA MET A 99 11.34 10.98 -22.25
C MET A 99 10.59 10.41 -23.45
N LEU A 100 10.09 9.19 -23.30
CA LEU A 100 9.20 8.56 -24.27
C LEU A 100 7.75 8.78 -23.84
N PHE A 101 6.95 9.39 -24.72
CA PHE A 101 5.53 9.63 -24.48
C PHE A 101 4.67 8.79 -25.42
N ASP A 102 3.68 8.12 -24.84
CA ASP A 102 2.56 7.53 -25.58
C ASP A 102 1.27 8.25 -25.14
N ARG A 103 0.72 9.10 -26.00
CA ARG A 103 -0.52 9.84 -25.74
C ARG A 103 -1.64 9.27 -26.58
N ARG A 104 -2.70 8.79 -25.91
CA ARG A 104 -3.91 8.26 -26.56
C ARG A 104 -5.13 9.05 -26.15
N VAL A 105 -5.97 9.40 -27.11
CA VAL A 105 -7.22 10.14 -26.90
C VAL A 105 -8.38 9.26 -27.31
N ARG A 106 -9.40 9.23 -26.47
CA ARG A 106 -10.70 8.56 -26.75
C ARG A 106 -11.82 9.50 -26.37
N HIS A 107 -12.89 9.48 -27.15
CA HIS A 107 -14.11 10.22 -26.88
C HIS A 107 -15.19 9.24 -26.45
N PHE A 108 -15.87 9.56 -25.35
CA PHE A 108 -16.96 8.76 -24.80
C PHE A 108 -18.22 9.63 -24.79
N PRO A 109 -19.37 9.10 -25.25
CA PRO A 109 -20.65 9.83 -25.24
C PRO A 109 -21.31 9.75 -23.85
N THR A 110 -20.57 10.19 -22.82
CA THR A 110 -21.03 10.16 -21.42
C THR A 110 -20.43 11.33 -20.65
N ASP A 111 -20.97 11.57 -19.46
CA ASP A 111 -20.48 12.63 -18.60
C ASP A 111 -19.04 12.38 -18.15
N ARG A 112 -18.28 13.46 -18.03
CA ARG A 112 -16.89 13.46 -17.62
C ARG A 112 -16.67 12.76 -16.27
N GLN A 113 -17.59 12.97 -15.32
CA GLN A 113 -17.50 12.37 -13.99
C GLN A 113 -17.61 10.84 -14.05
N HIS A 114 -18.50 10.29 -14.85
CA HIS A 114 -18.65 8.84 -15.02
C HIS A 114 -17.38 8.20 -15.60
N VAL A 115 -16.73 8.88 -16.55
CA VAL A 115 -15.44 8.40 -17.09
C VAL A 115 -14.36 8.43 -16.01
N PHE A 116 -14.31 9.51 -15.24
CA PHE A 116 -13.32 9.67 -14.19
C PHE A 116 -13.53 8.64 -13.06
N ASP A 117 -14.76 8.39 -12.64
CA ASP A 117 -15.09 7.38 -11.63
C ASP A 117 -14.64 5.99 -12.05
N ALA A 118 -14.80 5.64 -13.35
CA ALA A 118 -14.28 4.39 -13.89
C ALA A 118 -12.73 4.34 -13.83
N ILE A 119 -12.06 5.44 -14.15
CA ILE A 119 -10.59 5.55 -14.08
C ILE A 119 -10.11 5.40 -12.63
N VAL A 120 -10.79 6.04 -11.67
CA VAL A 120 -10.40 5.99 -10.27
C VAL A 120 -10.57 4.60 -9.66
N ARG A 121 -11.47 3.76 -10.18
CA ARG A 121 -11.71 2.39 -9.68
C ARG A 121 -10.69 1.35 -10.14
N ILE A 122 -9.77 1.68 -11.04
CA ILE A 122 -8.76 0.71 -11.51
C ILE A 122 -7.90 0.16 -10.37
N GLY A 123 -7.41 -1.06 -10.55
CA GLY A 123 -6.53 -1.75 -9.60
C GLY A 123 -7.25 -2.38 -8.41
N GLY A 124 -6.49 -2.96 -7.49
CA GLY A 124 -7.02 -3.70 -6.35
C GLY A 124 -7.92 -4.87 -6.79
N GLU A 125 -9.09 -4.99 -6.16
CA GLU A 125 -10.05 -6.07 -6.45
C GLU A 125 -10.70 -5.95 -7.84
N GLU A 126 -10.97 -4.74 -8.32
CA GLU A 126 -11.51 -4.48 -9.66
C GLU A 126 -10.52 -4.85 -10.78
N GLY A 127 -9.23 -4.77 -10.48
CA GLY A 127 -8.17 -5.09 -11.43
C GLY A 127 -7.97 -4.00 -12.50
N TRP A 128 -7.26 -4.36 -13.54
CA TRP A 128 -6.81 -3.43 -14.62
C TRP A 128 -7.64 -3.60 -15.89
N TYR A 129 -8.94 -3.74 -15.80
CA TYR A 129 -9.92 -3.92 -16.89
C TYR A 129 -9.46 -4.78 -18.07
N THR A 130 -8.30 -4.48 -18.67
CA THR A 130 -7.74 -5.17 -19.84
C THR A 130 -6.52 -5.97 -19.46
N PHE A 131 -6.49 -7.25 -19.86
CA PHE A 131 -5.36 -8.17 -19.63
C PHE A 131 -4.94 -8.30 -18.16
N ASN A 132 -5.87 -8.33 -17.21
CA ASN A 132 -5.58 -8.42 -15.79
C ASN A 132 -4.61 -9.55 -15.44
N TRP A 133 -4.72 -10.71 -16.13
CA TRP A 133 -3.79 -11.84 -15.97
C TRP A 133 -2.35 -11.48 -16.33
N LEU A 134 -2.13 -10.60 -17.31
CA LEU A 134 -0.80 -10.15 -17.71
C LEU A 134 -0.19 -9.24 -16.64
N TRP A 135 -0.99 -8.40 -16.02
CA TRP A 135 -0.58 -7.58 -14.90
C TRP A 135 -0.23 -8.43 -13.67
N GLN A 136 -0.99 -9.49 -13.42
CA GLN A 136 -0.70 -10.45 -12.36
C GLN A 136 0.63 -11.19 -12.62
N LEU A 137 0.86 -11.65 -13.85
CA LEU A 137 2.13 -12.27 -14.25
C LEU A 137 3.29 -11.29 -14.09
N ARG A 138 3.11 -10.05 -14.55
CA ARG A 138 4.10 -8.99 -14.36
C ARG A 138 4.42 -8.74 -12.89
N GLY A 139 3.40 -8.68 -12.05
CA GLY A 139 3.55 -8.52 -10.61
C GLY A 139 4.29 -9.69 -9.96
N LEU A 140 4.05 -10.91 -10.43
CA LEU A 140 4.79 -12.11 -9.98
C LEU A 140 6.28 -12.03 -10.35
N LEU A 141 6.58 -11.65 -11.59
CA LEU A 141 7.97 -11.49 -12.05
C LEU A 141 8.69 -10.37 -11.29
N ASP A 142 8.04 -9.23 -11.09
CA ASP A 142 8.58 -8.13 -10.29
C ASP A 142 8.93 -8.59 -8.87
N ARG A 143 8.05 -9.40 -8.27
CA ARG A 143 8.24 -9.98 -6.94
C ARG A 143 9.45 -10.93 -6.90
N LEU A 144 9.62 -11.78 -7.90
CA LEU A 144 10.77 -12.68 -7.98
C LEU A 144 12.09 -11.90 -8.08
N MET A 145 12.07 -10.72 -8.71
CA MET A 145 13.21 -9.81 -8.78
C MET A 145 13.37 -8.91 -7.54
N GLY A 146 12.55 -9.13 -6.49
CA GLY A 146 12.57 -8.36 -5.24
C GLY A 146 11.89 -6.99 -5.34
N GLY A 147 10.98 -6.79 -6.29
CA GLY A 147 10.09 -5.64 -6.37
C GLY A 147 8.84 -5.80 -5.51
N VAL A 148 7.95 -4.82 -5.58
CA VAL A 148 6.73 -4.75 -4.76
C VAL A 148 5.64 -5.72 -5.22
N GLY A 149 5.61 -6.06 -6.51
CA GLY A 149 4.53 -6.84 -7.10
C GLY A 149 3.16 -6.17 -6.96
N MET A 150 2.09 -6.96 -7.06
CA MET A 150 0.71 -6.50 -6.88
C MET A 150 0.18 -6.66 -5.44
N ARG A 151 1.05 -6.79 -4.44
CA ARG A 151 0.64 -7.10 -3.07
C ARG A 151 0.02 -5.96 -2.31
N ARG A 152 0.26 -4.73 -2.73
CA ARG A 152 -0.17 -3.56 -1.97
C ARG A 152 -1.66 -3.31 -2.05
N GLY A 153 -2.31 -3.76 -3.15
CA GLY A 153 -3.71 -3.47 -3.37
C GLY A 153 -3.99 -1.98 -3.38
N ARG A 154 -5.14 -1.60 -2.88
CA ARG A 154 -5.54 -0.21 -2.67
C ARG A 154 -6.16 -0.03 -1.29
N ARG A 155 -6.07 1.18 -0.75
CA ARG A 155 -6.57 1.53 0.57
C ARG A 155 -8.10 1.59 0.62
N ASP A 156 -8.69 2.24 -0.38
CA ASP A 156 -10.12 2.50 -0.47
C ASP A 156 -10.62 2.13 -1.88
N PRO A 157 -11.69 1.32 -2.04
CA PRO A 157 -12.18 0.87 -3.34
C PRO A 157 -12.73 2.01 -4.21
N GLU A 158 -13.16 3.13 -3.62
CA GLU A 158 -13.81 4.21 -4.36
C GLU A 158 -12.97 5.49 -4.43
N ARG A 159 -12.03 5.69 -3.49
CA ARG A 159 -11.28 6.93 -3.36
C ARG A 159 -9.79 6.71 -3.46
N LEU A 160 -9.13 7.63 -4.14
CA LEU A 160 -7.67 7.71 -4.19
C LEU A 160 -7.22 9.07 -3.62
N MET A 161 -6.11 9.05 -2.91
CA MET A 161 -5.45 10.25 -2.40
C MET A 161 -3.99 10.25 -2.85
N PRO A 162 -3.36 11.43 -3.01
CA PRO A 162 -1.93 11.53 -3.23
C PRO A 162 -1.16 10.77 -2.15
N GLY A 163 -0.22 9.92 -2.55
CA GLY A 163 0.52 9.04 -1.66
C GLY A 163 -0.07 7.63 -1.50
N ASP A 164 -1.32 7.37 -1.91
CA ASP A 164 -1.89 6.02 -1.89
C ASP A 164 -1.13 5.07 -2.82
N THR A 165 -1.14 3.79 -2.44
CA THR A 165 -0.67 2.71 -3.31
C THR A 165 -1.84 2.14 -4.10
N LEU A 166 -1.57 1.86 -5.36
CA LEU A 166 -2.46 1.20 -6.28
C LEU A 166 -1.69 0.06 -6.95
N ASP A 167 -1.73 -1.12 -6.35
CA ASP A 167 -0.90 -2.27 -6.71
C ASP A 167 0.61 -1.91 -6.70
N PHE A 168 1.26 -1.81 -7.85
CA PHE A 168 2.66 -1.40 -8.00
C PHE A 168 2.82 0.07 -8.43
N TRP A 169 1.76 0.84 -8.38
CA TRP A 169 1.77 2.27 -8.65
C TRP A 169 1.63 3.09 -7.37
N ARG A 170 2.10 4.31 -7.41
CA ARG A 170 1.89 5.34 -6.40
C ARG A 170 1.07 6.47 -7.00
N VAL A 171 0.01 6.88 -6.33
CA VAL A 171 -0.75 8.07 -6.70
C VAL A 171 0.10 9.30 -6.39
N GLU A 172 0.48 10.06 -7.42
CA GLU A 172 1.19 11.33 -7.26
C GLU A 172 0.23 12.50 -7.15
N SER A 173 -0.76 12.53 -8.04
CA SER A 173 -1.82 13.52 -7.98
C SER A 173 -3.14 12.93 -8.46
N VAL A 174 -4.21 13.43 -7.90
CA VAL A 174 -5.58 13.15 -8.32
C VAL A 174 -6.39 14.43 -8.18
N GLU A 175 -7.06 14.82 -9.24
CA GLU A 175 -7.97 15.94 -9.28
C GLU A 175 -9.29 15.45 -9.85
N ASN A 176 -10.35 15.56 -9.03
CA ASN A 176 -11.64 14.95 -9.33
C ASN A 176 -12.19 15.47 -10.66
N GLY A 177 -12.56 14.52 -11.52
CA GLY A 177 -13.05 14.83 -12.86
C GLY A 177 -12.00 15.39 -13.82
N ASP A 178 -10.73 15.51 -13.46
CA ASP A 178 -9.68 16.06 -14.32
C ASP A 178 -8.60 15.04 -14.65
N HIS A 179 -7.80 14.64 -13.69
CA HIS A 179 -6.71 13.71 -13.95
C HIS A 179 -6.38 12.82 -12.76
N LEU A 180 -5.79 11.69 -13.08
CA LEU A 180 -5.10 10.78 -12.16
C LEU A 180 -3.69 10.56 -12.67
N GLN A 181 -2.68 10.89 -11.87
CA GLN A 181 -1.28 10.65 -12.19
C GLN A 181 -0.70 9.60 -11.26
N LEU A 182 -0.16 8.56 -11.86
CA LEU A 182 0.43 7.42 -11.17
C LEU A 182 1.92 7.32 -11.53
N ARG A 183 2.75 7.02 -10.53
CA ARG A 183 4.17 6.69 -10.71
C ARG A 183 4.40 5.21 -10.45
N ALA A 184 5.12 4.55 -11.34
CA ALA A 184 5.50 3.15 -11.16
C ALA A 184 6.52 2.98 -10.02
N GLU A 185 6.25 2.01 -9.15
CA GLU A 185 7.17 1.56 -8.09
C GLU A 185 7.68 0.13 -8.32
N MET A 186 7.27 -0.49 -9.44
CA MET A 186 7.86 -1.74 -9.90
C MET A 186 9.30 -1.51 -10.40
N LYS A 187 10.08 -2.57 -10.42
CA LYS A 187 11.43 -2.53 -11.02
C LYS A 187 11.33 -2.42 -12.54
N VAL A 188 11.62 -1.23 -13.05
CA VAL A 188 11.73 -0.94 -14.47
C VAL A 188 13.05 -0.21 -14.73
N PRO A 189 13.66 -0.36 -15.93
CA PRO A 189 14.76 0.50 -16.32
C PRO A 189 14.25 1.95 -16.49
N GLY A 190 14.67 2.83 -15.57
CA GLY A 190 14.22 4.22 -15.56
C GLY A 190 12.98 4.45 -14.69
N ARG A 191 12.22 5.47 -15.03
CA ARG A 191 10.97 5.87 -14.32
C ARG A 191 9.80 5.83 -15.30
N ALA A 192 8.63 5.45 -14.83
CA ALA A 192 7.43 5.40 -15.65
C ALA A 192 6.25 6.05 -14.92
N TRP A 193 5.46 6.79 -15.68
CA TRP A 193 4.22 7.41 -15.22
C TRP A 193 3.06 7.04 -16.13
N LEU A 194 1.88 7.04 -15.54
CA LEU A 194 0.59 6.95 -16.23
C LEU A 194 -0.23 8.17 -15.80
N ARG A 195 -0.76 8.91 -16.77
CA ARG A 195 -1.65 10.05 -16.52
C ARG A 195 -2.86 9.99 -17.44
#